data_84683067922e046b56e3aeab96984598
#
_entry.id   84683067922e046b56e3aeab96984598
#
_cell.length_a   1.000
_cell.length_b   1.000
_cell.length_c   1.000
_cell.angle_alpha   90.00
_cell.angle_beta   90.00
_cell.angle_gamma   90.00
#
_symmetry.space_group_name_H-M   'P 1'
#
loop_
_entity.id
_entity.type
_entity.pdbx_description
1 polymer ?
#
loop_
_entity_poly.entity_id
_entity_poly.type
_entity_poly.pdbx_seq_one_letter_code
_entity_poly.pdbx_strand_id
1 'polypeptide(L)'
;MSTGGRTQQGGPFVPRTHHLDKNAIHYRWNRDLPPALEIDPGDTVVFETPEITRGQITRESTTDVLNTLDFDPVHQISGPVAIRGAEPGDTLTVEIVEIRPAAWGYSFVFPGFNLLKDDPAFETPYLKIWDLSQGDRAEFKPGIVIPFEPFCGVMGLAPGAPGEHSTVPPRRVGGNLDIRQLVVGTTMAMPIETPGALFSCGDVHAAQGDGEVCGTGIEMEATVTLRFDLLKGQEVPELQFRMAGAMTGSWNTAGWFCTTAHGPDLWENTQNAIRYMVDWLKREHALTDHEALVLCSVACDLKISETVDAPNWIVTAALPLGLFT
;
A
#
# COMPACT_ATOMS: atom_id res chain seq x y z
N MET A 1 35.18 -51.57 8.42
CA MET A 1 35.69 -50.21 8.64
C MET A 1 34.51 -49.24 8.37
N SER A 2 33.94 -48.74 9.44
CA SER A 2 32.77 -47.85 9.39
C SER A 2 33.27 -46.40 9.34
N THR A 3 33.02 -45.69 8.27
CA THR A 3 33.27 -44.24 8.16
C THR A 3 32.00 -43.53 8.57
N GLY A 4 31.95 -43.07 9.82
CA GLY A 4 30.88 -42.22 10.34
C GLY A 4 30.91 -40.86 9.69
N GLY A 5 29.89 -40.55 8.90
CA GLY A 5 29.61 -39.20 8.44
C GLY A 5 29.25 -38.31 9.63
N ARG A 6 30.07 -37.30 9.90
CA ARG A 6 29.74 -36.23 10.85
C ARG A 6 28.65 -35.37 10.20
N THR A 7 27.42 -35.49 10.69
CA THR A 7 26.40 -34.45 10.55
C THR A 7 26.91 -33.21 11.27
N GLN A 8 27.17 -32.13 10.56
CA GLN A 8 27.38 -30.82 11.16
C GLN A 8 26.05 -30.45 11.89
N GLN A 9 26.09 -30.51 13.20
CA GLN A 9 25.05 -29.85 14.02
C GLN A 9 25.26 -28.33 13.86
N GLY A 10 24.37 -27.68 13.09
CA GLY A 10 24.31 -26.24 13.06
C GLY A 10 24.07 -25.71 14.47
N GLY A 11 24.88 -24.73 14.90
CA GLY A 11 24.63 -24.01 16.13
C GLY A 11 23.23 -23.35 16.13
N PRO A 12 22.73 -22.86 17.28
CA PRO A 12 21.44 -22.19 17.32
C PRO A 12 21.39 -21.05 16.31
N PHE A 13 20.33 -21.01 15.48
CA PHE A 13 20.10 -19.93 14.54
C PHE A 13 19.95 -18.60 15.33
N VAL A 14 20.72 -17.59 14.94
CA VAL A 14 20.66 -16.24 15.52
C VAL A 14 20.14 -15.31 14.42
N PRO A 15 18.91 -14.75 14.55
CA PRO A 15 18.38 -13.79 13.60
C PRO A 15 19.30 -12.58 13.40
N ARG A 16 19.46 -12.17 12.16
CA ARG A 16 20.28 -11.01 11.80
C ARG A 16 19.41 -9.88 11.27
N THR A 17 19.90 -8.65 11.38
CA THR A 17 19.32 -7.49 10.74
C THR A 17 20.20 -7.05 9.59
N HIS A 18 19.60 -6.91 8.41
CA HIS A 18 20.23 -6.45 7.20
C HIS A 18 19.69 -5.09 6.81
N HIS A 19 20.43 -4.35 5.97
CA HIS A 19 20.02 -3.07 5.43
C HIS A 19 20.05 -3.12 3.92
N LEU A 20 18.99 -2.65 3.29
CA LEU A 20 18.87 -2.51 1.85
C LEU A 20 18.81 -1.03 1.50
N ASP A 21 19.86 -0.57 0.79
CA ASP A 21 20.02 0.81 0.36
C ASP A 21 18.93 1.23 -0.65
N LYS A 22 18.56 2.51 -0.64
CA LYS A 22 17.55 3.09 -1.52
C LYS A 22 17.82 2.97 -3.02
N ASN A 23 19.05 2.64 -3.43
CA ASN A 23 19.39 2.40 -4.82
C ASN A 23 19.15 0.95 -5.27
N ALA A 24 18.84 0.04 -4.34
CA ALA A 24 18.44 -1.32 -4.65
C ALA A 24 16.95 -1.35 -5.06
N ILE A 25 16.67 -0.86 -6.26
CA ILE A 25 15.31 -0.68 -6.81
C ILE A 25 15.16 -1.34 -8.18
N HIS A 26 13.93 -1.67 -8.51
CA HIS A 26 13.54 -2.11 -9.85
C HIS A 26 12.11 -1.62 -10.19
N TYR A 27 11.72 -1.75 -11.47
CA TYR A 27 10.50 -1.15 -12.02
C TYR A 27 9.50 -2.18 -12.54
N ARG A 28 9.88 -3.46 -12.53
CA ARG A 28 9.06 -4.56 -13.05
C ARG A 28 9.28 -5.80 -12.20
N TRP A 29 8.23 -6.51 -11.90
CA TRP A 29 8.33 -7.86 -11.35
C TRP A 29 8.96 -8.77 -12.39
N ASN A 30 10.01 -9.47 -12.02
CA ASN A 30 10.67 -10.44 -12.89
C ASN A 30 11.41 -11.50 -12.04
N ARG A 31 11.07 -12.75 -12.24
CA ARG A 31 11.68 -13.89 -11.51
C ARG A 31 13.15 -14.11 -11.84
N ASP A 32 13.64 -13.54 -12.94
CA ASP A 32 15.02 -13.69 -13.39
C ASP A 32 15.93 -12.54 -12.90
N LEU A 33 15.39 -11.58 -12.11
CA LEU A 33 16.20 -10.55 -11.48
C LEU A 33 17.16 -11.14 -10.45
N PRO A 34 18.44 -10.78 -10.48
CA PRO A 34 19.37 -11.15 -9.41
C PRO A 34 18.92 -10.49 -8.10
N PRO A 35 18.96 -11.23 -6.98
CA PRO A 35 18.62 -10.63 -5.68
C PRO A 35 19.64 -9.57 -5.29
N ALA A 36 19.14 -8.42 -4.81
CA ALA A 36 19.96 -7.36 -4.21
C ALA A 36 20.50 -7.78 -2.83
N LEU A 37 19.79 -8.68 -2.16
CA LEU A 37 20.13 -9.24 -0.85
C LEU A 37 19.63 -10.66 -0.74
N GLU A 38 20.39 -11.53 -0.04
CA GLU A 38 19.96 -12.89 0.31
C GLU A 38 19.99 -13.06 1.84
N ILE A 39 18.89 -13.55 2.42
CA ILE A 39 18.70 -13.70 3.87
C ILE A 39 18.28 -15.13 4.25
N ASP A 40 18.40 -15.44 5.54
CA ASP A 40 17.85 -16.66 6.13
C ASP A 40 16.43 -16.41 6.69
N PRO A 41 15.54 -17.43 6.71
CA PRO A 41 14.28 -17.34 7.44
C PRO A 41 14.53 -16.96 8.91
N GLY A 42 13.72 -16.04 9.46
CA GLY A 42 13.89 -15.44 10.78
C GLY A 42 14.65 -14.10 10.77
N ASP A 43 15.34 -13.76 9.69
CA ASP A 43 16.07 -12.50 9.57
C ASP A 43 15.13 -11.30 9.39
N THR A 44 15.66 -10.10 9.67
CA THR A 44 15.00 -8.81 9.52
C THR A 44 15.73 -7.98 8.46
N VAL A 45 14.98 -7.24 7.65
CA VAL A 45 15.55 -6.29 6.68
C VAL A 45 14.98 -4.90 6.93
N VAL A 46 15.87 -3.90 6.95
CA VAL A 46 15.55 -2.48 6.96
C VAL A 46 15.69 -1.97 5.53
N PHE A 47 14.60 -1.55 4.92
CA PHE A 47 14.53 -0.99 3.58
C PHE A 47 14.52 0.53 3.66
N GLU A 48 15.35 1.20 2.87
CA GLU A 48 15.20 2.61 2.56
C GLU A 48 14.35 2.73 1.28
N THR A 49 13.05 2.99 1.41
CA THR A 49 12.13 3.04 0.27
C THR A 49 12.00 4.46 -0.25
N PRO A 50 12.40 4.74 -1.51
CA PRO A 50 12.14 6.03 -2.14
C PRO A 50 10.64 6.20 -2.47
N GLU A 51 10.19 7.45 -2.65
CA GLU A 51 8.84 7.74 -3.13
C GLU A 51 8.67 7.34 -4.61
N ILE A 52 7.42 7.08 -5.04
CA ILE A 52 7.11 6.40 -6.29
C ILE A 52 7.48 7.15 -7.58
N THR A 53 7.64 8.48 -7.54
CA THR A 53 7.93 9.27 -8.77
C THR A 53 9.42 9.44 -9.05
N ARG A 54 10.29 8.88 -8.21
CA ARG A 54 11.75 9.00 -8.32
C ARG A 54 12.25 10.45 -8.27
N GLY A 55 11.66 11.27 -7.40
CA GLY A 55 12.05 12.66 -7.21
C GLY A 55 11.53 13.63 -8.27
N GLN A 56 10.62 13.20 -9.16
CA GLN A 56 9.98 14.11 -10.10
C GLN A 56 9.03 15.07 -9.38
N ILE A 57 8.34 14.61 -8.35
CA ILE A 57 7.60 15.46 -7.43
C ILE A 57 8.51 15.79 -6.26
N THR A 58 8.59 17.07 -5.88
CA THR A 58 9.35 17.58 -4.75
C THR A 58 8.46 18.36 -3.80
N ARG A 59 8.96 18.70 -2.63
CA ARG A 59 8.21 19.51 -1.64
C ARG A 59 7.80 20.88 -2.19
N GLU A 60 8.51 21.41 -3.16
CA GLU A 60 8.28 22.71 -3.80
C GLU A 60 7.42 22.60 -5.06
N SER A 61 7.06 21.39 -5.49
CA SER A 61 6.27 21.18 -6.70
C SER A 61 4.87 21.78 -6.58
N THR A 62 4.40 22.28 -7.72
CA THR A 62 3.01 22.70 -7.92
C THR A 62 2.29 21.71 -8.83
N THR A 63 0.99 21.84 -8.99
CA THR A 63 0.17 20.98 -9.87
C THR A 63 0.75 20.87 -11.29
N ASP A 64 1.46 21.89 -11.76
CA ASP A 64 2.03 21.91 -13.13
C ASP A 64 3.02 20.76 -13.39
N VAL A 65 3.69 20.22 -12.38
CA VAL A 65 4.61 19.08 -12.52
C VAL A 65 3.91 17.86 -13.10
N LEU A 66 2.63 17.67 -12.81
CA LEU A 66 1.84 16.54 -13.29
C LEU A 66 1.67 16.55 -14.82
N ASN A 67 1.75 17.71 -15.46
CA ASN A 67 1.66 17.82 -16.92
C ASN A 67 2.93 17.31 -17.63
N THR A 68 4.03 17.14 -16.90
CA THR A 68 5.33 16.74 -17.45
C THR A 68 5.88 15.48 -16.77
N LEU A 69 5.08 14.84 -15.92
CA LEU A 69 5.49 13.64 -15.21
C LEU A 69 5.75 12.50 -16.20
N ASP A 70 6.96 11.94 -16.14
CA ASP A 70 7.30 10.73 -16.85
C ASP A 70 6.82 9.52 -16.07
N PHE A 71 5.85 8.80 -16.59
CA PHE A 71 5.26 7.62 -15.93
C PHE A 71 6.08 6.33 -16.12
N ASP A 72 7.06 6.29 -17.04
CA ASP A 72 7.85 5.06 -17.25
C ASP A 72 8.66 4.63 -16.02
N PRO A 73 9.35 5.52 -15.29
CA PRO A 73 10.02 5.18 -14.03
C PRO A 73 9.11 5.24 -12.79
N VAL A 74 7.83 5.55 -12.93
CA VAL A 74 6.91 5.61 -11.79
C VAL A 74 6.60 4.21 -11.28
N HIS A 75 6.40 4.09 -9.98
CA HIS A 75 6.09 2.87 -9.25
C HIS A 75 7.28 1.91 -9.12
N GLN A 76 8.44 2.47 -8.77
CA GLN A 76 9.62 1.72 -8.39
C GLN A 76 9.43 1.03 -7.04
N ILE A 77 10.07 -0.12 -6.88
CA ILE A 77 10.03 -0.92 -5.65
C ILE A 77 11.44 -1.33 -5.22
N SER A 78 11.65 -1.41 -3.90
CA SER A 78 12.93 -1.78 -3.27
C SER A 78 13.07 -3.29 -3.15
N GLY A 79 14.19 -3.83 -3.65
CA GLY A 79 14.45 -5.27 -3.69
C GLY A 79 15.17 -5.69 -4.97
N PRO A 80 15.09 -6.98 -5.36
CA PRO A 80 14.42 -8.04 -4.61
C PRO A 80 15.31 -8.67 -3.53
N VAL A 81 14.68 -9.16 -2.46
CA VAL A 81 15.33 -9.93 -1.39
C VAL A 81 15.01 -11.41 -1.57
N ALA A 82 16.05 -12.24 -1.68
CA ALA A 82 15.92 -13.69 -1.74
C ALA A 82 15.93 -14.30 -0.33
N ILE A 83 15.04 -15.24 -0.07
CA ILE A 83 14.96 -16.00 1.18
C ILE A 83 15.50 -17.40 0.92
N ARG A 84 16.59 -17.80 1.63
CA ARG A 84 17.22 -19.11 1.45
C ARG A 84 16.26 -20.24 1.73
N GLY A 85 16.24 -21.20 0.80
CA GLY A 85 15.40 -22.39 0.91
C GLY A 85 13.92 -22.16 0.62
N ALA A 86 13.52 -20.96 0.21
CA ALA A 86 12.16 -20.71 -0.27
C ALA A 86 11.94 -21.33 -1.64
N GLU A 87 10.89 -22.14 -1.77
CA GLU A 87 10.56 -22.88 -3.01
C GLU A 87 9.07 -22.71 -3.35
N PRO A 88 8.68 -22.85 -4.61
CA PRO A 88 7.27 -22.90 -4.99
C PRO A 88 6.51 -23.97 -4.18
N GLY A 89 5.32 -23.61 -3.69
CA GLY A 89 4.52 -24.44 -2.78
C GLY A 89 4.76 -24.21 -1.29
N ASP A 90 5.71 -23.34 -0.96
CA ASP A 90 5.88 -22.79 0.40
C ASP A 90 5.08 -21.47 0.56
N THR A 91 5.03 -20.98 1.78
CA THR A 91 4.48 -19.66 2.09
C THR A 91 5.56 -18.80 2.75
N LEU A 92 5.77 -17.58 2.23
CA LEU A 92 6.54 -16.56 2.92
C LEU A 92 5.64 -15.82 3.90
N THR A 93 6.08 -15.69 5.17
CA THR A 93 5.46 -14.79 6.13
C THR A 93 6.33 -13.56 6.32
N VAL A 94 5.68 -12.39 6.36
CA VAL A 94 6.34 -11.09 6.53
C VAL A 94 5.64 -10.34 7.66
N GLU A 95 6.37 -10.04 8.72
CA GLU A 95 5.89 -9.21 9.82
C GLU A 95 6.36 -7.77 9.62
N ILE A 96 5.44 -6.83 9.71
CA ILE A 96 5.72 -5.39 9.63
C ILE A 96 6.12 -4.91 11.03
N VAL A 97 7.41 -4.65 11.23
CA VAL A 97 7.98 -4.35 12.55
C VAL A 97 7.98 -2.84 12.83
N GLU A 98 8.35 -2.04 11.83
CA GLU A 98 8.42 -0.57 11.95
C GLU A 98 8.28 0.08 10.58
N ILE A 99 7.60 1.23 10.53
CA ILE A 99 7.58 2.14 9.37
C ILE A 99 7.83 3.55 9.90
N ARG A 100 8.91 4.19 9.43
CA ARG A 100 9.28 5.56 9.78
C ARG A 100 9.02 6.48 8.59
N PRO A 101 8.01 7.37 8.68
CA PRO A 101 7.68 8.33 7.62
C PRO A 101 8.81 9.34 7.37
N ALA A 102 8.90 9.85 6.13
CA ALA A 102 9.63 11.06 5.81
C ALA A 102 8.91 12.31 6.35
N ALA A 103 9.56 13.49 6.25
CA ALA A 103 9.02 14.75 6.76
C ALA A 103 7.98 15.40 5.83
N TRP A 104 7.76 14.86 4.66
CA TRP A 104 6.80 15.36 3.67
C TRP A 104 6.29 14.23 2.77
N GLY A 105 5.18 14.50 2.11
CA GLY A 105 4.58 13.59 1.14
C GLY A 105 3.68 14.35 0.18
N TYR A 106 2.98 13.62 -0.69
CA TYR A 106 2.05 14.21 -1.63
C TYR A 106 0.88 13.28 -1.93
N SER A 107 -0.20 13.87 -2.43
CA SER A 107 -1.31 13.16 -3.07
C SER A 107 -1.66 13.90 -4.35
N PHE A 108 -2.08 13.18 -5.39
CA PHE A 108 -2.54 13.83 -6.61
C PHE A 108 -3.80 13.19 -7.18
N VAL A 109 -4.56 13.98 -7.91
CA VAL A 109 -5.60 13.51 -8.81
C VAL A 109 -5.06 13.66 -10.24
N PHE A 110 -5.04 12.56 -11.00
CA PHE A 110 -4.61 12.59 -12.38
C PHE A 110 -5.77 12.24 -13.32
N PRO A 111 -5.99 13.03 -14.39
CA PRO A 111 -7.05 12.75 -15.35
C PRO A 111 -6.91 11.36 -15.96
N GLY A 112 -8.01 10.61 -15.98
CA GLY A 112 -8.02 9.24 -16.49
C GLY A 112 -7.50 8.17 -15.53
N PHE A 113 -6.97 8.55 -14.36
CA PHE A 113 -6.44 7.63 -13.35
C PHE A 113 -6.97 7.97 -11.94
N ASN A 114 -8.24 7.71 -11.71
CA ASN A 114 -8.91 7.76 -10.40
C ASN A 114 -10.25 7.04 -10.52
N LEU A 115 -10.95 6.80 -9.41
CA LEU A 115 -12.24 6.11 -9.39
C LEU A 115 -13.32 6.83 -10.21
N LEU A 116 -13.28 8.17 -10.23
CA LEU A 116 -14.24 9.04 -10.92
C LEU A 116 -13.68 9.62 -12.23
N LYS A 117 -12.76 8.92 -12.87
CA LYS A 117 -12.02 9.36 -14.07
C LYS A 117 -12.88 9.81 -15.26
N ASP A 118 -14.11 9.33 -15.33
CA ASP A 118 -15.06 9.66 -16.40
C ASP A 118 -15.98 10.86 -16.02
N ASP A 119 -15.77 11.45 -14.86
CA ASP A 119 -16.52 12.61 -14.38
C ASP A 119 -15.79 13.91 -14.80
N PRO A 120 -16.48 14.84 -15.52
CA PRO A 120 -15.89 16.11 -15.96
C PRO A 120 -15.25 16.96 -14.85
N ALA A 121 -15.67 16.80 -13.60
CA ALA A 121 -15.08 17.50 -12.45
C ALA A 121 -13.59 17.15 -12.23
N PHE A 122 -13.09 16.02 -12.78
CA PHE A 122 -11.73 15.51 -12.56
C PHE A 122 -10.90 15.41 -13.85
N GLU A 123 -11.26 16.19 -14.87
CA GLU A 123 -10.51 16.29 -16.15
C GLU A 123 -9.21 17.09 -16.03
N THR A 124 -8.97 17.78 -14.91
CA THR A 124 -7.74 18.54 -14.67
C THR A 124 -6.92 17.92 -13.56
N PRO A 125 -5.57 17.96 -13.61
CA PRO A 125 -4.75 17.45 -12.54
C PRO A 125 -4.84 18.33 -11.28
N TYR A 126 -4.57 17.71 -10.13
CA TYR A 126 -4.46 18.40 -8.85
C TYR A 126 -3.36 17.76 -8.01
N LEU A 127 -2.48 18.56 -7.38
CA LEU A 127 -1.43 18.13 -6.48
C LEU A 127 -1.63 18.74 -5.09
N LYS A 128 -1.54 17.92 -4.06
CA LYS A 128 -1.46 18.30 -2.65
C LYS A 128 -0.11 17.90 -2.10
N ILE A 129 0.68 18.87 -1.63
CA ILE A 129 1.88 18.60 -0.85
C ILE A 129 1.50 18.58 0.64
N TRP A 130 2.01 17.62 1.38
CA TRP A 130 1.76 17.41 2.80
C TRP A 130 3.01 17.66 3.63
N ASP A 131 2.87 18.36 4.75
CA ASP A 131 3.89 18.44 5.79
C ASP A 131 3.66 17.31 6.81
N LEU A 132 4.58 16.34 6.85
CA LEU A 132 4.53 15.18 7.75
C LEU A 132 5.48 15.31 8.94
N SER A 133 6.08 16.49 9.14
CA SER A 133 7.12 16.73 10.14
C SER A 133 6.64 16.54 11.60
N GLN A 134 5.33 16.52 11.85
CA GLN A 134 4.77 16.21 13.16
C GLN A 134 4.83 14.71 13.51
N GLY A 135 5.00 13.83 12.49
CA GLY A 135 5.26 12.40 12.65
C GLY A 135 4.04 11.51 12.92
N ASP A 136 2.89 12.06 13.34
CA ASP A 136 1.67 11.29 13.66
C ASP A 136 0.41 11.79 12.94
N ARG A 137 0.48 12.96 12.29
CA ARG A 137 -0.64 13.58 11.59
C ARG A 137 -0.19 14.66 10.61
N ALA A 138 -1.06 15.03 9.66
CA ALA A 138 -0.90 16.21 8.82
C ALA A 138 -2.19 17.02 8.75
N GLU A 139 -2.06 18.34 8.64
CA GLU A 139 -3.17 19.23 8.34
C GLU A 139 -3.49 19.17 6.84
N PHE A 140 -4.72 18.79 6.50
CA PHE A 140 -5.22 18.87 5.12
C PHE A 140 -5.57 20.31 4.75
N LYS A 141 -6.39 20.94 5.59
CA LYS A 141 -6.79 22.35 5.60
C LYS A 141 -7.04 22.78 7.04
N PRO A 142 -7.12 24.08 7.34
CA PRO A 142 -7.51 24.54 8.67
C PRO A 142 -8.78 23.84 9.16
N GLY A 143 -8.68 23.15 10.29
CA GLY A 143 -9.77 22.38 10.88
C GLY A 143 -9.99 20.97 10.32
N ILE A 144 -9.14 20.49 9.41
CA ILE A 144 -9.17 19.10 8.90
C ILE A 144 -7.79 18.47 9.07
N VAL A 145 -7.68 17.45 9.91
CA VAL A 145 -6.42 16.78 10.27
C VAL A 145 -6.48 15.29 9.96
N ILE A 146 -5.49 14.78 9.27
CA ILE A 146 -5.36 13.37 8.90
C ILE A 146 -4.35 12.70 9.84
N PRO A 147 -4.78 11.78 10.72
CA PRO A 147 -3.88 10.93 11.48
C PRO A 147 -3.15 9.93 10.59
N PHE A 148 -1.90 9.58 10.96
CA PHE A 148 -1.12 8.61 10.19
C PHE A 148 -1.34 7.19 10.69
N GLU A 149 -1.49 6.29 9.75
CA GLU A 149 -1.44 4.83 9.91
C GLU A 149 -0.60 4.28 8.75
N PRO A 150 0.75 4.47 8.79
CA PRO A 150 1.59 4.23 7.63
C PRO A 150 1.68 2.74 7.30
N PHE A 151 1.70 2.45 6.00
CA PHE A 151 1.84 1.11 5.44
C PHE A 151 2.51 1.15 4.06
N CYS A 152 2.94 -0.01 3.54
CA CYS A 152 3.41 -0.14 2.16
C CYS A 152 2.26 -0.50 1.24
N GLY A 153 1.99 0.31 0.21
CA GLY A 153 1.04 -0.01 -0.85
C GLY A 153 1.52 -1.23 -1.65
N VAL A 154 2.83 -1.32 -1.92
CA VAL A 154 3.42 -2.47 -2.59
C VAL A 154 4.17 -3.36 -1.63
N MET A 155 3.73 -4.62 -1.53
CA MET A 155 4.50 -5.73 -0.95
C MET A 155 4.18 -7.01 -1.73
N GLY A 156 5.21 -7.68 -2.27
CA GLY A 156 4.98 -8.87 -3.09
C GLY A 156 6.22 -9.67 -3.39
N LEU A 157 5.99 -10.80 -4.06
CA LEU A 157 7.01 -11.74 -4.53
C LEU A 157 7.09 -11.73 -6.05
N ALA A 158 8.20 -12.20 -6.60
CA ALA A 158 8.28 -12.40 -8.03
C ALA A 158 7.28 -13.49 -8.48
N PRO A 159 6.43 -13.21 -9.48
CA PRO A 159 5.49 -14.19 -10.02
C PRO A 159 6.23 -15.35 -10.72
N GLY A 160 5.61 -16.53 -10.75
CA GLY A 160 6.16 -17.69 -11.44
C GLY A 160 6.16 -17.59 -12.96
N ALA A 161 5.35 -16.70 -13.53
CA ALA A 161 5.34 -16.44 -14.96
C ALA A 161 6.66 -15.78 -15.44
N PRO A 162 7.22 -16.18 -16.61
CA PRO A 162 8.44 -15.59 -17.15
C PRO A 162 8.21 -14.17 -17.66
N GLY A 163 9.32 -13.42 -17.79
CA GLY A 163 9.33 -12.06 -18.35
C GLY A 163 9.08 -10.98 -17.33
N GLU A 164 8.86 -9.77 -17.84
CA GLU A 164 8.65 -8.58 -17.05
C GLU A 164 7.16 -8.29 -16.87
N HIS A 165 6.77 -7.95 -15.65
CA HIS A 165 5.39 -7.64 -15.30
C HIS A 165 5.30 -6.27 -14.62
N SER A 166 4.28 -5.49 -14.98
CA SER A 166 4.01 -4.17 -14.37
C SER A 166 3.88 -4.28 -12.85
N THR A 167 4.34 -3.28 -12.12
CA THR A 167 4.16 -3.16 -10.67
C THR A 167 2.76 -2.69 -10.29
N VAL A 168 2.01 -2.06 -11.18
CA VAL A 168 0.72 -1.43 -10.91
C VAL A 168 -0.41 -2.42 -10.52
N PRO A 169 -0.70 -3.51 -11.25
CA PRO A 169 -1.79 -4.40 -10.83
C PRO A 169 -1.37 -5.37 -9.72
N PRO A 170 -2.22 -5.62 -8.72
CA PRO A 170 -2.00 -6.68 -7.73
C PRO A 170 -2.03 -8.07 -8.37
N ARG A 171 -1.45 -9.05 -7.67
CA ARG A 171 -1.33 -10.45 -8.11
C ARG A 171 -1.54 -11.41 -6.94
N ARG A 172 -1.67 -12.69 -7.26
CA ARG A 172 -1.75 -13.79 -6.29
C ARG A 172 -0.60 -13.76 -5.27
N VAL A 173 0.59 -13.38 -5.71
CA VAL A 173 1.82 -13.32 -4.90
C VAL A 173 2.02 -11.97 -4.19
N GLY A 174 1.02 -11.14 -4.10
CA GLY A 174 1.11 -9.77 -3.60
C GLY A 174 1.26 -8.75 -4.74
N GLY A 175 2.00 -7.69 -4.52
CA GLY A 175 2.22 -6.57 -5.46
C GLY A 175 1.63 -5.28 -4.96
N ASN A 176 1.00 -4.49 -5.82
CA ASN A 176 0.30 -3.27 -5.46
C ASN A 176 -1.03 -3.61 -4.80
N LEU A 177 -1.02 -3.66 -3.48
CA LEU A 177 -2.14 -4.15 -2.68
C LEU A 177 -3.05 -3.03 -2.19
N ASP A 178 -2.46 -1.92 -1.80
CA ASP A 178 -3.13 -0.75 -1.22
C ASP A 178 -4.10 -1.11 -0.09
N ILE A 179 -3.70 -2.12 0.68
CA ILE A 179 -4.44 -2.59 1.85
C ILE A 179 -3.97 -1.80 3.07
N ARG A 180 -4.70 -0.75 3.43
CA ARG A 180 -4.36 0.14 4.56
C ARG A 180 -4.21 -0.56 5.92
N GLN A 181 -4.70 -1.79 6.05
CA GLN A 181 -4.59 -2.60 7.27
C GLN A 181 -3.21 -3.29 7.42
N LEU A 182 -2.31 -3.14 6.43
CA LEU A 182 -0.95 -3.68 6.49
C LEU A 182 -0.01 -2.75 7.29
N VAL A 183 -0.44 -2.36 8.46
CA VAL A 183 0.27 -1.48 9.41
C VAL A 183 1.24 -2.27 10.31
N VAL A 184 2.04 -1.55 11.09
CA VAL A 184 2.95 -2.14 12.11
C VAL A 184 2.21 -3.13 13.03
N GLY A 185 2.80 -4.31 13.22
CA GLY A 185 2.23 -5.43 13.98
C GLY A 185 1.40 -6.40 13.14
N THR A 186 1.16 -6.11 11.86
CA THR A 186 0.52 -7.04 10.92
C THR A 186 1.53 -8.07 10.41
N THR A 187 1.08 -9.32 10.29
CA THR A 187 1.82 -10.40 9.62
C THR A 187 1.08 -10.83 8.37
N MET A 188 1.77 -10.79 7.23
CA MET A 188 1.27 -11.28 5.93
C MET A 188 1.76 -12.70 5.67
N ALA A 189 1.00 -13.46 4.89
CA ALA A 189 1.36 -14.76 4.35
C ALA A 189 1.11 -14.76 2.83
N MET A 190 2.15 -15.02 2.04
CA MET A 190 2.11 -14.98 0.58
C MET A 190 2.58 -16.30 -0.02
N PRO A 191 1.88 -16.84 -1.05
CA PRO A 191 2.29 -18.07 -1.72
C PRO A 191 3.53 -17.82 -2.57
N ILE A 192 4.50 -18.74 -2.53
CA ILE A 192 5.74 -18.64 -3.31
C ILE A 192 5.57 -19.34 -4.65
N GLU A 193 5.84 -18.63 -5.74
CA GLU A 193 5.83 -19.16 -7.11
C GLU A 193 7.23 -19.25 -7.74
N THR A 194 8.23 -18.61 -7.13
CA THR A 194 9.60 -18.51 -7.65
C THR A 194 10.60 -18.94 -6.58
N PRO A 195 11.63 -19.75 -6.90
CA PRO A 195 12.68 -20.06 -5.94
C PRO A 195 13.31 -18.80 -5.34
N GLY A 196 13.53 -18.80 -4.03
CA GLY A 196 13.99 -17.62 -3.29
C GLY A 196 12.91 -16.59 -3.01
N ALA A 197 11.67 -16.77 -3.46
CA ALA A 197 10.54 -15.85 -3.31
C ALA A 197 10.75 -14.49 -3.99
N LEU A 198 11.94 -13.88 -3.89
CA LEU A 198 12.30 -12.57 -4.46
C LEU A 198 11.33 -11.46 -4.04
N PHE A 199 11.30 -11.19 -2.72
CA PHE A 199 10.43 -10.19 -2.11
C PHE A 199 10.87 -8.77 -2.43
N SER A 200 9.91 -7.89 -2.73
CA SER A 200 10.13 -6.44 -2.84
C SER A 200 8.97 -5.67 -2.20
N CYS A 201 9.27 -4.46 -1.74
CA CYS A 201 8.28 -3.53 -1.19
C CYS A 201 8.57 -2.07 -1.62
N GLY A 202 7.60 -1.21 -1.45
CA GLY A 202 7.70 0.21 -1.76
C GLY A 202 6.35 0.89 -1.66
N ASP A 203 6.22 2.06 -2.32
CA ASP A 203 4.93 2.76 -2.40
C ASP A 203 4.34 2.96 -1.00
N VAL A 204 5.07 3.73 -0.18
CA VAL A 204 4.71 3.87 1.23
C VAL A 204 3.79 5.06 1.43
N HIS A 205 2.65 4.81 2.05
CA HIS A 205 1.63 5.80 2.35
C HIS A 205 1.64 6.17 3.84
N ALA A 206 1.54 7.45 4.16
CA ALA A 206 1.34 7.89 5.55
C ALA A 206 -0.11 7.65 6.01
N ALA A 207 -1.06 7.78 5.10
CA ALA A 207 -2.48 7.47 5.31
C ALA A 207 -3.18 7.18 3.98
N GLN A 208 -4.18 6.32 4.04
CA GLN A 208 -5.08 6.01 2.93
C GLN A 208 -6.41 5.53 3.49
N GLY A 209 -7.52 5.81 2.81
CA GLY A 209 -8.81 5.16 3.02
C GLY A 209 -8.92 3.86 2.22
N ASP A 210 -9.84 2.98 2.58
CA ASP A 210 -10.13 1.79 1.77
C ASP A 210 -10.60 2.20 0.37
N GLY A 211 -9.86 1.77 -0.66
CA GLY A 211 -10.19 2.02 -2.06
C GLY A 211 -9.33 3.03 -2.79
N GLU A 212 -8.48 3.81 -2.10
CA GLU A 212 -7.52 4.74 -2.72
C GLU A 212 -8.10 5.57 -3.89
N VAL A 213 -9.25 6.14 -3.66
CA VAL A 213 -10.18 6.57 -4.72
C VAL A 213 -9.70 7.68 -5.67
N CYS A 214 -8.66 8.44 -5.31
CA CYS A 214 -8.05 9.41 -6.23
C CYS A 214 -6.85 8.83 -7.00
N GLY A 215 -6.41 7.59 -6.67
CA GLY A 215 -5.28 6.92 -7.28
C GLY A 215 -3.95 7.15 -6.58
N THR A 216 -3.98 7.77 -5.39
CA THR A 216 -2.85 7.93 -4.46
C THR A 216 -3.35 7.95 -3.02
N GLY A 217 -2.52 7.45 -2.09
CA GLY A 217 -2.62 7.75 -0.67
C GLY A 217 -1.96 9.10 -0.34
N ILE A 218 -1.32 9.22 0.83
CA ILE A 218 -0.29 10.22 1.09
C ILE A 218 1.05 9.55 0.81
N GLU A 219 1.53 9.69 -0.41
CA GLU A 219 2.77 9.11 -0.92
C GLU A 219 3.98 9.72 -0.23
N MET A 220 4.96 8.89 0.16
CA MET A 220 6.15 9.38 0.84
C MET A 220 7.35 8.42 0.73
N GLU A 221 8.55 8.95 0.97
CA GLU A 221 9.71 8.12 1.33
C GLU A 221 9.53 7.57 2.76
N ALA A 222 10.08 6.38 3.01
CA ALA A 222 10.08 5.82 4.34
C ALA A 222 11.25 4.88 4.59
N THR A 223 11.55 4.63 5.89
CA THR A 223 12.33 3.47 6.30
C THR A 223 11.38 2.39 6.81
N VAL A 224 11.43 1.21 6.20
CA VAL A 224 10.52 0.09 6.49
C VAL A 224 11.32 -1.08 7.06
N THR A 225 10.95 -1.59 8.22
CA THR A 225 11.58 -2.76 8.85
C THR A 225 10.62 -3.94 8.81
N LEU A 226 11.05 -5.01 8.12
CA LEU A 226 10.27 -6.23 7.93
C LEU A 226 11.04 -7.45 8.45
N ARG A 227 10.34 -8.37 9.12
CA ARG A 227 10.88 -9.67 9.52
C ARG A 227 10.28 -10.78 8.68
N PHE A 228 11.13 -11.69 8.22
CA PHE A 228 10.78 -12.74 7.27
C PHE A 228 10.83 -14.12 7.92
N ASP A 229 9.86 -14.98 7.61
CA ASP A 229 9.91 -16.39 7.97
C ASP A 229 9.30 -17.25 6.87
N LEU A 230 9.52 -18.57 6.91
CA LEU A 230 9.19 -19.50 5.84
C LEU A 230 8.38 -20.69 6.38
N LEU A 231 7.18 -20.89 5.85
CA LEU A 231 6.34 -22.05 6.14
C LEU A 231 6.52 -23.08 5.01
N LYS A 232 7.37 -24.07 5.28
CA LYS A 232 7.71 -25.12 4.31
C LYS A 232 6.55 -26.09 4.07
N GLY A 233 6.24 -26.33 2.76
CA GLY A 233 5.21 -27.29 2.34
C GLY A 233 3.79 -26.88 2.74
N GLN A 234 3.57 -25.60 3.05
CA GLN A 234 2.27 -25.04 3.38
C GLN A 234 1.99 -23.88 2.43
N GLU A 235 1.18 -24.12 1.41
CA GLU A 235 0.83 -23.09 0.42
C GLU A 235 -0.52 -22.46 0.76
N VAL A 236 -0.53 -21.12 0.90
CA VAL A 236 -1.79 -20.35 0.94
C VAL A 236 -2.29 -20.09 -0.49
N PRO A 237 -3.62 -20.07 -0.75
CA PRO A 237 -4.13 -19.92 -2.12
C PRO A 237 -3.92 -18.52 -2.70
N GLU A 238 -3.99 -17.50 -1.85
CA GLU A 238 -3.84 -16.08 -2.13
C GLU A 238 -3.18 -15.44 -0.92
N LEU A 239 -2.77 -14.16 -1.03
CA LEU A 239 -2.31 -13.38 0.10
C LEU A 239 -3.33 -13.42 1.25
N GLN A 240 -2.84 -13.65 2.46
CA GLN A 240 -3.59 -13.56 3.71
C GLN A 240 -2.84 -12.68 4.69
N PHE A 241 -3.52 -12.05 5.62
CA PHE A 241 -2.85 -11.30 6.68
C PHE A 241 -3.61 -11.40 8.00
N ARG A 242 -2.85 -11.23 9.08
CA ARG A 242 -3.35 -11.14 10.45
C ARG A 242 -2.85 -9.85 11.06
N MET A 243 -3.75 -8.96 11.43
CA MET A 243 -3.43 -7.74 12.15
C MET A 243 -3.79 -7.88 13.65
N ALA A 244 -3.07 -7.13 14.48
CA ALA A 244 -3.40 -6.97 15.88
C ALA A 244 -4.13 -5.63 16.05
N GLY A 245 -5.43 -5.66 16.42
CA GLY A 245 -6.18 -4.44 16.66
C GLY A 245 -7.44 -4.28 15.79
N ALA A 246 -7.96 -3.07 15.75
CA ALA A 246 -9.18 -2.74 15.04
C ALA A 246 -8.94 -2.60 13.53
N MET A 247 -9.94 -2.99 12.72
CA MET A 247 -9.92 -2.80 11.26
C MET A 247 -9.99 -1.33 10.82
N THR A 248 -10.40 -0.44 11.70
CA THR A 248 -10.51 1.00 11.46
C THR A 248 -9.74 1.76 12.52
N GLY A 249 -9.28 2.96 12.21
CA GLY A 249 -8.49 3.80 13.11
C GLY A 249 -9.15 3.97 14.49
N SER A 250 -8.46 3.52 15.53
CA SER A 250 -8.94 3.61 16.92
C SER A 250 -9.02 5.06 17.44
N TRP A 251 -8.41 6.01 16.74
CA TRP A 251 -8.40 7.44 17.05
C TRP A 251 -9.76 8.12 16.79
N ASN A 252 -10.61 7.54 15.91
CA ASN A 252 -11.92 8.14 15.59
C ASN A 252 -12.96 7.83 16.65
N THR A 253 -13.20 8.80 17.55
CA THR A 253 -14.21 8.72 18.61
C THR A 253 -15.45 9.57 18.31
N ALA A 254 -15.43 10.39 17.24
CA ALA A 254 -16.53 11.29 16.87
C ALA A 254 -17.61 10.61 16.01
N GLY A 255 -17.37 9.35 15.60
CA GLY A 255 -18.27 8.61 14.72
C GLY A 255 -18.00 8.84 13.23
N TRP A 256 -18.98 8.51 12.39
CA TRP A 256 -18.82 8.46 10.94
C TRP A 256 -19.97 9.17 10.24
N PHE A 257 -19.65 9.87 9.16
CA PHE A 257 -20.65 10.24 8.16
C PHE A 257 -20.57 9.23 7.01
N CYS A 258 -21.71 8.72 6.56
CA CYS A 258 -21.75 7.68 5.53
C CYS A 258 -22.68 8.09 4.39
N THR A 259 -22.23 7.80 3.17
CA THR A 259 -23.06 7.84 1.98
C THR A 259 -23.20 6.44 1.41
N THR A 260 -24.34 6.14 0.78
CA THR A 260 -24.61 4.81 0.22
C THR A 260 -25.10 4.92 -1.21
N ALA A 261 -24.79 3.93 -2.02
CA ALA A 261 -25.37 3.74 -3.33
C ALA A 261 -25.80 2.28 -3.52
N HIS A 262 -26.84 2.08 -4.32
CA HIS A 262 -27.39 0.75 -4.61
C HIS A 262 -27.68 0.59 -6.09
N GLY A 263 -27.61 -0.64 -6.57
CA GLY A 263 -27.84 -1.00 -7.96
C GLY A 263 -27.24 -2.38 -8.28
N PRO A 264 -27.39 -2.85 -9.51
CA PRO A 264 -26.94 -4.18 -9.93
C PRO A 264 -25.43 -4.26 -10.20
N ASP A 265 -24.73 -3.13 -10.32
CA ASP A 265 -23.29 -3.05 -10.60
C ASP A 265 -22.54 -2.47 -9.37
N LEU A 266 -21.69 -3.30 -8.75
CA LEU A 266 -20.90 -2.90 -7.59
C LEU A 266 -19.90 -1.78 -7.92
N TRP A 267 -19.37 -1.74 -9.13
CA TRP A 267 -18.45 -0.70 -9.55
C TRP A 267 -19.15 0.66 -9.66
N GLU A 268 -20.31 0.70 -10.31
CA GLU A 268 -21.14 1.90 -10.41
C GLU A 268 -21.59 2.38 -9.02
N ASN A 269 -22.01 1.44 -8.15
CA ASN A 269 -22.37 1.77 -6.77
C ASN A 269 -21.18 2.36 -5.99
N THR A 270 -19.96 1.84 -6.20
CA THR A 270 -18.74 2.37 -5.59
C THR A 270 -18.49 3.82 -6.03
N GLN A 271 -18.57 4.09 -7.34
CA GLN A 271 -18.43 5.44 -7.88
C GLN A 271 -19.49 6.39 -7.31
N ASN A 272 -20.75 5.98 -7.26
CA ASN A 272 -21.85 6.81 -6.78
C ASN A 272 -21.75 7.10 -5.27
N ALA A 273 -21.35 6.11 -4.46
CA ALA A 273 -21.12 6.32 -3.02
C ALA A 273 -20.06 7.42 -2.77
N ILE A 274 -18.97 7.39 -3.54
CA ILE A 274 -17.92 8.43 -3.47
C ILE A 274 -18.39 9.76 -4.04
N ARG A 275 -19.13 9.82 -5.16
CA ARG A 275 -19.71 11.09 -5.65
C ARG A 275 -20.56 11.78 -4.59
N TYR A 276 -21.42 11.03 -3.91
CA TYR A 276 -22.26 11.58 -2.85
C TYR A 276 -21.44 12.07 -1.64
N MET A 277 -20.33 11.41 -1.32
CA MET A 277 -19.40 11.87 -0.28
C MET A 277 -18.67 13.15 -0.70
N VAL A 278 -18.19 13.23 -1.95
CA VAL A 278 -17.58 14.44 -2.52
C VAL A 278 -18.58 15.61 -2.46
N ASP A 279 -19.83 15.40 -2.88
CA ASP A 279 -20.86 16.43 -2.84
C ASP A 279 -21.17 16.90 -1.41
N TRP A 280 -21.18 15.98 -0.44
CA TRP A 280 -21.36 16.33 0.97
C TRP A 280 -20.19 17.16 1.49
N LEU A 281 -18.96 16.75 1.21
CA LEU A 281 -17.74 17.46 1.62
C LEU A 281 -17.66 18.87 1.04
N LYS A 282 -18.05 19.03 -0.22
CA LYS A 282 -18.14 20.36 -0.87
C LYS A 282 -19.14 21.26 -0.16
N ARG A 283 -20.32 20.74 0.18
CA ARG A 283 -21.39 21.50 0.78
C ARG A 283 -21.12 21.86 2.25
N GLU A 284 -20.67 20.90 3.06
CA GLU A 284 -20.52 21.08 4.50
C GLU A 284 -19.16 21.67 4.90
N HIS A 285 -18.11 21.40 4.11
CA HIS A 285 -16.74 21.79 4.45
C HIS A 285 -16.10 22.72 3.42
N ALA A 286 -16.88 23.22 2.45
CA ALA A 286 -16.42 24.14 1.40
C ALA A 286 -15.15 23.70 0.66
N LEU A 287 -15.02 22.37 0.43
CA LEU A 287 -13.93 21.80 -0.37
C LEU A 287 -14.24 21.92 -1.86
N THR A 288 -13.21 22.01 -2.67
CA THR A 288 -13.32 21.81 -4.12
C THR A 288 -13.54 20.33 -4.45
N ASP A 289 -13.90 20.00 -5.69
CA ASP A 289 -14.06 18.61 -6.14
C ASP A 289 -12.79 17.79 -5.90
N HIS A 290 -11.64 18.33 -6.30
CA HIS A 290 -10.34 17.66 -6.13
C HIS A 290 -9.95 17.48 -4.66
N GLU A 291 -10.14 18.52 -3.83
CA GLU A 291 -9.86 18.41 -2.39
C GLU A 291 -10.75 17.37 -1.72
N ALA A 292 -12.04 17.33 -2.06
CA ALA A 292 -12.97 16.36 -1.53
C ALA A 292 -12.59 14.92 -1.97
N LEU A 293 -12.18 14.73 -3.23
CA LEU A 293 -11.73 13.43 -3.72
C LEU A 293 -10.42 12.99 -3.05
N VAL A 294 -9.44 13.89 -2.88
CA VAL A 294 -8.20 13.59 -2.13
C VAL A 294 -8.54 13.24 -0.67
N LEU A 295 -9.43 14.00 -0.01
CA LEU A 295 -9.83 13.67 1.36
C LEU A 295 -10.51 12.29 1.43
N CYS A 296 -11.36 11.94 0.48
CA CYS A 296 -11.91 10.59 0.38
C CYS A 296 -10.80 9.54 0.21
N SER A 297 -9.82 9.79 -0.63
CA SER A 297 -8.73 8.85 -0.90
C SER A 297 -7.86 8.55 0.31
N VAL A 298 -7.59 9.57 1.13
CA VAL A 298 -6.68 9.41 2.28
C VAL A 298 -7.40 9.00 3.58
N ALA A 299 -8.74 9.07 3.65
CA ALA A 299 -9.44 8.86 4.92
C ALA A 299 -10.83 8.22 4.85
N CYS A 300 -11.45 8.07 3.67
CA CYS A 300 -12.78 7.46 3.53
C CYS A 300 -12.66 5.97 3.24
N ASP A 301 -13.41 5.14 3.98
CA ASP A 301 -13.42 3.69 3.79
C ASP A 301 -14.60 3.27 2.91
N LEU A 302 -14.31 2.52 1.85
CA LEU A 302 -15.32 1.84 1.03
C LEU A 302 -15.65 0.47 1.62
N LYS A 303 -16.94 0.17 1.72
CA LYS A 303 -17.45 -1.10 2.27
C LYS A 303 -18.54 -1.67 1.37
N ILE A 304 -18.44 -2.96 1.08
CA ILE A 304 -19.57 -3.70 0.51
C ILE A 304 -20.49 -4.04 1.68
N SER A 305 -21.66 -3.41 1.72
CA SER A 305 -22.59 -3.54 2.84
C SER A 305 -23.57 -4.70 2.69
N GLU A 306 -23.94 -5.03 1.44
CA GLU A 306 -24.91 -6.09 1.13
C GLU A 306 -24.68 -6.61 -0.31
N THR A 307 -24.76 -7.93 -0.51
CA THR A 307 -24.56 -8.61 -1.80
C THR A 307 -25.49 -9.81 -2.04
N VAL A 308 -26.56 -9.97 -1.27
CA VAL A 308 -27.45 -11.15 -1.37
C VAL A 308 -28.86 -10.83 -1.80
N ASP A 309 -29.28 -9.56 -1.75
CA ASP A 309 -30.67 -9.13 -2.05
C ASP A 309 -30.81 -8.71 -3.53
N ALA A 310 -30.59 -9.70 -4.40
CA ALA A 310 -30.70 -9.50 -5.86
C ALA A 310 -32.03 -8.81 -6.24
N PRO A 311 -32.04 -7.90 -7.22
CA PRO A 311 -30.96 -7.63 -8.17
C PRO A 311 -30.01 -6.47 -7.76
N ASN A 312 -30.10 -5.92 -6.58
CA ASN A 312 -29.33 -4.75 -6.18
C ASN A 312 -28.40 -5.06 -5.00
N TRP A 313 -27.22 -4.45 -5.06
CA TRP A 313 -26.17 -4.53 -4.02
C TRP A 313 -25.97 -3.16 -3.39
N ILE A 314 -25.42 -3.09 -2.17
CA ILE A 314 -25.17 -1.81 -1.49
C ILE A 314 -23.68 -1.63 -1.22
N VAL A 315 -23.15 -0.46 -1.63
CA VAL A 315 -21.82 0.03 -1.25
C VAL A 315 -21.99 1.24 -0.35
N THR A 316 -21.18 1.31 0.70
CA THR A 316 -21.11 2.45 1.65
C THR A 316 -19.72 3.07 1.59
N ALA A 317 -19.67 4.39 1.45
CA ALA A 317 -18.48 5.19 1.72
C ALA A 317 -18.62 5.80 3.12
N ALA A 318 -17.64 5.57 3.99
CA ALA A 318 -17.66 5.97 5.40
C ALA A 318 -16.48 6.88 5.72
N LEU A 319 -16.74 8.13 6.10
CA LEU A 319 -15.74 9.12 6.46
C LEU A 319 -15.71 9.33 7.97
N PRO A 320 -14.52 9.26 8.64
CA PRO A 320 -14.42 9.50 10.08
C PRO A 320 -14.67 10.98 10.40
N LEU A 321 -15.56 11.26 11.36
CA LEU A 321 -15.84 12.66 11.77
C LEU A 321 -14.76 13.23 12.69
N GLY A 322 -13.91 12.39 13.26
CA GLY A 322 -12.76 12.83 14.05
C GLY A 322 -11.66 13.56 13.28
N LEU A 323 -11.78 13.64 11.95
CA LEU A 323 -10.89 14.46 11.10
C LEU A 323 -11.15 15.97 11.28
N PHE A 324 -12.38 16.35 11.62
CA PHE A 324 -12.81 17.73 11.70
C PHE A 324 -12.67 18.25 13.14
N THR A 325 -11.83 19.29 13.35
CA THR A 325 -11.46 19.85 14.66
C THR A 325 -12.03 21.26 14.87
#